data_ca2ab2601547c0e69a75c2cf92c52912
#
_entry.id   ca2ab2601547c0e69a75c2cf92c52912
#
_cell.length_a   1.000
_cell.length_b   1.000
_cell.length_c   1.000
_cell.angle_alpha   90.00
_cell.angle_beta   90.00
_cell.angle_gamma   90.00
#
_symmetry.space_group_name_H-M   'P 1'
#
loop_
_entity.id
_entity.type
_entity.pdbx_description
1 polymer ?
#
loop_
_entity_poly.entity_id
_entity_poly.type
_entity_poly.pdbx_seq_one_letter_code
_entity_poly.pdbx_strand_id
1 'polypeptide(L)'
;MDEKISLVIFTDPMMGLSYECEPIMRKIETHFANRVEFDYVMSGLVRDVYELVDPDELALGKDVAIDRYNARLADVYRAEEALGGLPINMTNFALFSTTETSSDPLNIAFKAAQIVDAARAERFLYRLRFATVAECRPTTKLTEILRVAIQCGIDSQKFLAAFNDGRAEKNFRADLEICRRLEIHSLPSYLIQFKSRGALIQNLVGYETFAQVFAELSGIRPTPPPKTLDAVRELLRRRVLMSPIELREAFGFDDVEQVRRFIAPLIDSGEIKLVGVDGGRFIEWEV
;
A
#
# COMPACT_ATOMS: atom_id res chain seq x y z
N MET A 1 26.92 12.30 -3.61
CA MET A 1 25.62 11.60 -3.71
C MET A 1 24.60 12.63 -4.15
N ASP A 2 23.88 12.35 -5.22
CA ASP A 2 22.80 13.24 -5.66
C ASP A 2 21.74 13.33 -4.59
N GLU A 3 21.32 14.54 -4.23
CA GLU A 3 20.30 14.78 -3.24
C GLU A 3 18.95 14.28 -3.75
N LYS A 4 18.24 13.54 -2.92
CA LYS A 4 16.93 12.96 -3.23
C LYS A 4 15.80 13.76 -2.58
N ILE A 5 14.64 13.72 -3.23
CA ILE A 5 13.38 14.15 -2.63
C ILE A 5 12.93 13.04 -1.68
N SER A 6 12.63 13.38 -0.44
CA SER A 6 11.96 12.48 0.49
C SER A 6 10.45 12.62 0.34
N LEU A 7 9.76 11.51 0.09
CA LEU A 7 8.31 11.42 0.05
C LEU A 7 7.84 10.49 1.19
N VAL A 8 7.39 11.09 2.28
CA VAL A 8 6.83 10.37 3.43
C VAL A 8 5.33 10.24 3.27
N ILE A 9 4.83 9.02 3.29
CA ILE A 9 3.42 8.68 3.07
C ILE A 9 2.79 8.28 4.41
N PHE A 10 1.81 9.05 4.86
CA PHE A 10 0.98 8.75 6.02
C PHE A 10 -0.17 7.87 5.59
N THR A 11 -0.28 6.69 6.17
CA THR A 11 -1.18 5.64 5.69
C THR A 11 -1.51 4.63 6.79
N ASP A 12 -2.46 3.74 6.48
CA ASP A 12 -2.73 2.50 7.22
C ASP A 12 -2.68 1.32 6.23
N PRO A 13 -2.16 0.15 6.62
CA PRO A 13 -2.07 -1.00 5.73
C PRO A 13 -3.42 -1.53 5.21
N MET A 14 -4.52 -1.33 5.96
CA MET A 14 -5.85 -1.74 5.50
C MET A 14 -6.48 -0.76 4.49
N MET A 15 -5.89 0.41 4.27
CA MET A 15 -6.54 1.50 3.58
C MET A 15 -6.65 1.27 2.07
N GLY A 16 -7.88 1.20 1.56
CA GLY A 16 -8.17 1.02 0.12
C GLY A 16 -7.70 2.20 -0.73
N LEU A 17 -7.90 3.45 -0.27
CA LEU A 17 -7.37 4.63 -0.99
C LEU A 17 -5.85 4.56 -1.22
N SER A 18 -5.08 4.04 -0.24
CA SER A 18 -3.64 3.87 -0.42
C SER A 18 -3.29 2.74 -1.37
N TYR A 19 -4.14 1.70 -1.47
CA TYR A 19 -4.02 0.67 -2.48
C TYR A 19 -4.30 1.25 -3.88
N GLU A 20 -5.35 2.02 -4.05
CA GLU A 20 -5.70 2.68 -5.31
C GLU A 20 -4.69 3.77 -5.75
N CYS A 21 -3.82 4.25 -4.84
CA CYS A 21 -2.73 5.16 -5.18
C CYS A 21 -1.49 4.46 -5.77
N GLU A 22 -1.38 3.13 -5.71
CA GLU A 22 -0.17 2.42 -6.19
C GLU A 22 0.19 2.74 -7.65
N PRO A 23 -0.74 2.90 -8.60
CA PRO A 23 -0.39 3.31 -9.97
C PRO A 23 0.32 4.68 -10.02
N ILE A 24 -0.11 5.64 -9.19
CA ILE A 24 0.54 6.96 -9.09
C ILE A 24 1.93 6.81 -8.48
N MET A 25 2.09 5.99 -7.43
CA MET A 25 3.39 5.74 -6.80
C MET A 25 4.36 5.06 -7.78
N ARG A 26 3.89 4.11 -8.61
CA ARG A 26 4.72 3.50 -9.67
C ARG A 26 5.16 4.52 -10.72
N LYS A 27 4.26 5.44 -11.11
CA LYS A 27 4.60 6.53 -12.03
C LYS A 27 5.64 7.46 -11.44
N ILE A 28 5.51 7.86 -10.17
CA ILE A 28 6.52 8.66 -9.48
C ILE A 28 7.86 7.92 -9.44
N GLU A 29 7.88 6.66 -9.01
CA GLU A 29 9.08 5.84 -8.91
C GLU A 29 9.85 5.76 -10.23
N THR A 30 9.14 5.57 -11.34
CA THR A 30 9.76 5.39 -12.66
C THR A 30 10.14 6.71 -13.32
N HIS A 31 9.30 7.75 -13.21
CA HIS A 31 9.55 9.04 -13.84
C HIS A 31 10.60 9.89 -13.13
N PHE A 32 10.82 9.65 -11.83
CA PHE A 32 11.83 10.34 -11.04
C PHE A 32 13.03 9.45 -10.68
N ALA A 33 13.15 8.30 -11.26
CA ALA A 33 14.16 7.24 -11.11
C ALA A 33 15.32 7.59 -10.15
N ASN A 34 15.41 6.92 -8.99
CA ASN A 34 16.46 7.14 -7.98
C ASN A 34 16.56 8.56 -7.38
N ARG A 35 15.69 9.49 -7.77
CA ARG A 35 15.64 10.88 -7.27
C ARG A 35 14.58 11.09 -6.19
N VAL A 36 13.67 10.13 -5.99
CA VAL A 36 12.67 10.11 -4.92
C VAL A 36 12.93 8.91 -4.02
N GLU A 37 12.83 9.12 -2.72
CA GLU A 37 12.93 8.11 -1.68
C GLU A 37 11.60 8.06 -0.93
N PHE A 38 11.00 6.87 -0.88
CA PHE A 38 9.72 6.65 -0.22
C PHE A 38 9.95 6.22 1.22
N ASP A 39 9.17 6.79 2.14
CA ASP A 39 9.07 6.34 3.52
C ASP A 39 7.59 6.31 3.96
N TYR A 40 7.30 5.58 5.02
CA TYR A 40 5.92 5.32 5.45
C TYR A 40 5.77 5.56 6.95
N VAL A 41 4.78 6.38 7.31
CA VAL A 41 4.34 6.63 8.67
C VAL A 41 2.97 5.98 8.85
N MET A 42 2.89 5.08 9.82
CA MET A 42 1.66 4.36 10.14
C MET A 42 0.75 5.20 11.01
N SER A 43 -0.51 5.33 10.60
CA SER A 43 -1.42 6.33 11.20
C SER A 43 -2.56 5.73 12.03
N GLY A 44 -2.74 4.40 12.06
CA GLY A 44 -3.72 3.72 12.91
C GLY A 44 -5.16 4.15 12.60
N LEU A 45 -5.67 3.77 11.42
CA LEU A 45 -6.97 4.23 10.92
C LEU A 45 -8.15 3.80 11.80
N VAL A 46 -8.11 2.58 12.33
CA VAL A 46 -9.15 2.03 13.20
C VAL A 46 -8.52 1.56 14.50
N ARG A 47 -8.61 2.38 15.54
CA ARG A 47 -8.11 2.04 16.87
C ARG A 47 -8.98 0.96 17.53
N ASP A 48 -10.28 1.15 17.48
CA ASP A 48 -11.29 0.17 17.93
C ASP A 48 -12.55 0.36 17.08
N VAL A 49 -12.97 -0.70 16.40
CA VAL A 49 -14.17 -0.68 15.53
C VAL A 49 -15.42 -0.28 16.27
N TYR A 50 -15.49 -0.56 17.59
CA TYR A 50 -16.64 -0.16 18.43
C TYR A 50 -16.77 1.36 18.62
N GLU A 51 -15.75 2.15 18.29
CA GLU A 51 -15.83 3.62 18.26
C GLU A 51 -16.48 4.13 16.94
N LEU A 52 -16.62 3.25 15.95
CA LEU A 52 -17.07 3.59 14.59
C LEU A 52 -18.40 2.93 14.20
N VAL A 53 -18.90 1.99 15.01
CA VAL A 53 -20.21 1.35 14.79
C VAL A 53 -21.33 2.26 15.28
N ASP A 54 -22.53 2.08 14.69
CA ASP A 54 -23.73 2.75 15.15
C ASP A 54 -24.14 2.25 16.55
N PRO A 55 -24.42 3.14 17.52
CA PRO A 55 -24.89 2.74 18.85
C PRO A 55 -26.14 1.87 18.85
N ASP A 56 -27.08 2.11 17.92
CA ASP A 56 -28.29 1.30 17.80
C ASP A 56 -27.98 -0.11 17.29
N GLU A 57 -26.97 -0.25 16.39
CA GLU A 57 -26.48 -1.54 15.94
C GLU A 57 -25.75 -2.29 17.06
N LEU A 58 -24.97 -1.57 17.87
CA LEU A 58 -24.26 -2.15 19.01
C LEU A 58 -25.23 -2.66 20.08
N ALA A 59 -26.38 -2.01 20.26
CA ALA A 59 -27.45 -2.45 21.15
C ALA A 59 -28.09 -3.78 20.71
N LEU A 60 -28.01 -4.12 19.42
CA LEU A 60 -28.48 -5.43 18.89
C LEU A 60 -27.47 -6.56 19.12
N GLY A 61 -26.22 -6.24 19.46
CA GLY A 61 -25.15 -7.18 19.73
C GLY A 61 -23.87 -6.83 18.99
N LYS A 62 -22.73 -7.20 19.59
CA LYS A 62 -21.40 -6.90 19.07
C LYS A 62 -21.16 -7.50 17.68
N ASP A 63 -21.57 -8.75 17.48
CA ASP A 63 -21.43 -9.44 16.19
C ASP A 63 -22.22 -8.71 15.09
N VAL A 64 -23.47 -8.34 15.39
CA VAL A 64 -24.34 -7.61 14.45
C VAL A 64 -23.72 -6.27 14.05
N ALA A 65 -23.21 -5.52 15.02
CA ALA A 65 -22.59 -4.22 14.77
C ALA A 65 -21.34 -4.35 13.89
N ILE A 66 -20.47 -5.34 14.15
CA ILE A 66 -19.27 -5.59 13.36
C ILE A 66 -19.62 -6.07 11.96
N ASP A 67 -20.55 -6.98 11.78
CA ASP A 67 -20.99 -7.47 10.47
C ASP A 67 -21.50 -6.31 9.59
N ARG A 68 -22.29 -5.41 10.16
CA ARG A 68 -22.77 -4.21 9.46
C ARG A 68 -21.66 -3.23 9.16
N TYR A 69 -20.69 -3.06 10.08
CA TYR A 69 -19.51 -2.23 9.83
C TYR A 69 -18.66 -2.80 8.68
N ASN A 70 -18.39 -4.10 8.66
CA ASN A 70 -17.70 -4.77 7.56
C ASN A 70 -18.44 -4.58 6.24
N ALA A 71 -19.77 -4.67 6.24
CA ALA A 71 -20.57 -4.45 5.03
C ALA A 71 -20.42 -3.00 4.50
N ARG A 72 -20.51 -2.00 5.39
CA ARG A 72 -20.28 -0.58 5.02
C ARG A 72 -18.85 -0.36 4.52
N LEU A 73 -17.86 -0.95 5.18
CA LEU A 73 -16.46 -0.84 4.78
C LEU A 73 -16.23 -1.48 3.38
N ALA A 74 -16.88 -2.61 3.10
CA ALA A 74 -16.86 -3.23 1.78
C ALA A 74 -17.43 -2.32 0.69
N ASP A 75 -18.51 -1.58 0.99
CA ASP A 75 -19.10 -0.60 0.06
C ASP A 75 -18.16 0.58 -0.19
N VAL A 76 -17.46 1.05 0.86
CA VAL A 76 -16.43 2.09 0.72
C VAL A 76 -15.31 1.61 -0.21
N TYR A 77 -14.77 0.41 -0.01
CA TYR A 77 -13.72 -0.13 -0.88
C TYR A 77 -14.18 -0.27 -2.33
N ARG A 78 -15.39 -0.79 -2.58
CA ARG A 78 -15.93 -0.86 -3.96
C ARG A 78 -16.02 0.51 -4.63
N ALA A 79 -16.38 1.54 -3.87
CA ALA A 79 -16.43 2.90 -4.41
C ALA A 79 -15.02 3.47 -4.72
N GLU A 80 -14.00 3.04 -3.99
CA GLU A 80 -12.61 3.46 -4.18
C GLU A 80 -11.98 2.89 -5.47
N GLU A 81 -12.44 1.73 -5.98
CA GLU A 81 -11.95 1.10 -7.22
C GLU A 81 -11.95 2.06 -8.41
N ALA A 82 -12.91 2.97 -8.47
CA ALA A 82 -13.01 3.96 -9.54
C ALA A 82 -11.84 4.97 -9.58
N LEU A 83 -11.04 5.07 -8.52
CA LEU A 83 -9.95 6.06 -8.38
C LEU A 83 -8.65 5.60 -9.06
N GLY A 84 -8.21 4.38 -8.83
CA GLY A 84 -7.00 3.80 -9.41
C GLY A 84 -7.31 2.70 -10.43
N GLY A 85 -8.47 2.07 -10.30
CA GLY A 85 -8.93 0.96 -11.15
C GLY A 85 -8.28 -0.36 -10.81
N LEU A 86 -7.64 -0.48 -9.66
CA LEU A 86 -7.08 -1.76 -9.20
C LEU A 86 -8.22 -2.72 -8.80
N PRO A 87 -8.11 -4.03 -9.08
CA PRO A 87 -9.15 -4.98 -8.71
C PRO A 87 -9.42 -5.01 -7.21
N ILE A 88 -10.69 -4.85 -6.82
CA ILE A 88 -11.17 -4.89 -5.45
C ILE A 88 -12.16 -6.05 -5.29
N ASN A 89 -11.83 -7.01 -4.43
CA ASN A 89 -12.71 -8.12 -4.09
C ASN A 89 -13.28 -7.96 -2.67
N MET A 90 -14.60 -7.80 -2.59
CA MET A 90 -15.31 -7.67 -1.32
C MET A 90 -16.34 -8.82 -1.12
N THR A 91 -16.08 -9.96 -1.74
CA THR A 91 -16.95 -11.16 -1.62
C THR A 91 -16.74 -11.78 -0.23
N ASN A 92 -17.80 -11.78 0.58
CA ASN A 92 -17.77 -12.25 1.98
C ASN A 92 -16.72 -11.52 2.84
N PHE A 93 -16.53 -10.22 2.59
CA PHE A 93 -15.56 -9.41 3.31
C PHE A 93 -15.84 -9.36 4.82
N ALA A 94 -14.85 -9.73 5.62
CA ALA A 94 -14.91 -9.76 7.07
C ALA A 94 -13.52 -9.43 7.66
N LEU A 95 -13.14 -8.16 7.61
CA LEU A 95 -11.84 -7.69 8.10
C LEU A 95 -11.79 -7.67 9.62
N PHE A 96 -12.85 -7.17 10.25
CA PHE A 96 -12.98 -7.09 11.71
C PHE A 96 -13.88 -8.19 12.26
N SER A 97 -13.64 -8.59 13.50
CA SER A 97 -14.42 -9.54 14.27
C SER A 97 -14.51 -9.08 15.73
N THR A 98 -15.21 -9.83 16.58
CA THR A 98 -15.27 -9.52 18.02
C THR A 98 -13.93 -9.69 18.75
N THR A 99 -12.95 -10.34 18.12
CA THR A 99 -11.59 -10.54 18.65
C THR A 99 -10.54 -9.67 17.94
N GLU A 100 -10.79 -9.33 16.69
CA GLU A 100 -9.93 -8.45 15.89
C GLU A 100 -10.66 -7.13 15.62
N THR A 101 -10.58 -6.18 16.55
CA THR A 101 -11.36 -4.93 16.52
C THR A 101 -10.55 -3.71 16.05
N SER A 102 -9.27 -3.88 15.72
CA SER A 102 -8.36 -2.77 15.42
C SER A 102 -7.50 -3.02 14.18
N SER A 103 -7.10 -1.95 13.49
CA SER A 103 -6.05 -1.98 12.46
C SER A 103 -4.63 -1.86 13.04
N ASP A 104 -4.48 -1.55 14.33
CA ASP A 104 -3.17 -1.38 14.98
C ASP A 104 -2.24 -2.59 14.76
N PRO A 105 -2.70 -3.86 14.82
CA PRO A 105 -1.85 -5.00 14.52
C PRO A 105 -1.22 -4.97 13.13
N LEU A 106 -1.90 -4.43 12.12
CA LEU A 106 -1.38 -4.27 10.76
C LEU A 106 -0.26 -3.23 10.72
N ASN A 107 -0.44 -2.12 11.44
CA ASN A 107 0.55 -1.05 11.56
C ASN A 107 1.80 -1.53 12.31
N ILE A 108 1.61 -2.26 13.43
CA ILE A 108 2.70 -2.89 14.18
C ILE A 108 3.43 -3.93 13.32
N ALA A 109 2.70 -4.71 12.50
CA ALA A 109 3.28 -5.67 11.59
C ALA A 109 4.21 -5.03 10.56
N PHE A 110 3.84 -3.88 10.00
CA PHE A 110 4.73 -3.13 9.11
C PHE A 110 6.01 -2.69 9.83
N LYS A 111 5.91 -2.19 11.07
CA LYS A 111 7.09 -1.84 11.88
C LYS A 111 7.93 -3.05 12.23
N ALA A 112 7.33 -4.22 12.47
CA ALA A 112 8.07 -5.46 12.65
C ALA A 112 8.82 -5.85 11.38
N ALA A 113 8.21 -5.73 10.21
CA ALA A 113 8.86 -5.94 8.93
C ALA A 113 10.06 -5.00 8.73
N GLN A 114 9.92 -3.71 9.04
CA GLN A 114 11.03 -2.74 9.00
C GLN A 114 12.19 -3.11 9.93
N ILE A 115 11.91 -3.61 11.13
CA ILE A 115 12.94 -4.04 12.10
C ILE A 115 13.69 -5.26 11.60
N VAL A 116 13.01 -6.22 10.98
CA VAL A 116 13.59 -7.50 10.58
C VAL A 116 14.28 -7.42 9.23
N ASP A 117 13.65 -6.75 8.27
CA ASP A 117 14.15 -6.61 6.90
C ASP A 117 13.58 -5.33 6.26
N ALA A 118 14.27 -4.22 6.48
CA ALA A 118 13.85 -2.93 5.94
C ALA A 118 13.74 -2.91 4.41
N ALA A 119 14.57 -3.70 3.71
CA ALA A 119 14.53 -3.77 2.24
C ALA A 119 13.26 -4.46 1.71
N ARG A 120 12.63 -5.33 2.51
CA ARG A 120 11.39 -6.02 2.17
C ARG A 120 10.13 -5.37 2.77
N ALA A 121 10.27 -4.35 3.62
CA ALA A 121 9.14 -3.76 4.33
C ALA A 121 8.11 -3.13 3.38
N GLU A 122 8.54 -2.41 2.34
CA GLU A 122 7.62 -1.84 1.35
C GLU A 122 6.89 -2.93 0.55
N ARG A 123 7.59 -4.01 0.16
CA ARG A 123 6.97 -5.18 -0.46
C ARG A 123 5.95 -5.84 0.46
N PHE A 124 6.25 -5.93 1.76
CA PHE A 124 5.31 -6.45 2.75
C PHE A 124 4.05 -5.56 2.86
N LEU A 125 4.20 -4.24 2.89
CA LEU A 125 3.07 -3.31 2.96
C LEU A 125 2.16 -3.45 1.73
N TYR A 126 2.76 -3.48 0.52
CA TYR A 126 2.02 -3.70 -0.72
C TYR A 126 1.26 -5.04 -0.70
N ARG A 127 1.95 -6.12 -0.32
CA ARG A 127 1.37 -7.46 -0.28
C ARG A 127 0.27 -7.59 0.78
N LEU A 128 0.39 -6.86 1.89
CA LEU A 128 -0.63 -6.82 2.93
C LEU A 128 -1.90 -6.12 2.44
N ARG A 129 -1.78 -4.97 1.76
CA ARG A 129 -2.90 -4.29 1.09
C ARG A 129 -3.56 -5.18 0.05
N PHE A 130 -2.77 -5.80 -0.81
CA PHE A 130 -3.27 -6.74 -1.81
C PHE A 130 -4.04 -7.90 -1.17
N ALA A 131 -3.53 -8.48 -0.08
CA ALA A 131 -4.20 -9.55 0.65
C ALA A 131 -5.54 -9.10 1.25
N THR A 132 -5.61 -7.87 1.76
CA THR A 132 -6.83 -7.28 2.32
C THR A 132 -7.86 -7.01 1.24
N VAL A 133 -7.47 -6.32 0.18
CA VAL A 133 -8.38 -5.68 -0.78
C VAL A 133 -8.65 -6.56 -1.99
N ALA A 134 -7.62 -7.14 -2.61
CA ALA A 134 -7.76 -7.95 -3.83
C ALA A 134 -8.02 -9.44 -3.54
N GLU A 135 -7.43 -10.00 -2.47
CA GLU A 135 -7.67 -11.39 -2.06
C GLU A 135 -8.81 -11.50 -1.03
N CYS A 136 -9.35 -10.39 -0.53
CA CYS A 136 -10.44 -10.35 0.46
C CYS A 136 -10.13 -11.17 1.73
N ARG A 137 -8.87 -11.11 2.22
CA ARG A 137 -8.43 -11.89 3.38
C ARG A 137 -8.61 -11.10 4.68
N PRO A 138 -8.97 -11.75 5.80
CA PRO A 138 -9.10 -11.11 7.11
C PRO A 138 -7.72 -10.81 7.73
N THR A 139 -7.02 -9.84 7.16
CA THR A 139 -5.61 -9.54 7.48
C THR A 139 -5.40 -8.93 8.86
N THR A 140 -6.44 -8.56 9.60
CA THR A 140 -6.35 -8.24 11.04
C THR A 140 -5.94 -9.47 11.89
N LYS A 141 -6.13 -10.68 11.37
CA LYS A 141 -5.70 -11.91 12.04
C LYS A 141 -4.19 -12.10 11.92
N LEU A 142 -3.52 -12.36 13.04
CA LEU A 142 -2.06 -12.59 13.08
C LEU A 142 -1.61 -13.71 12.13
N THR A 143 -2.41 -14.75 11.96
CA THR A 143 -2.13 -15.84 11.01
C THR A 143 -2.03 -15.37 9.57
N GLU A 144 -2.87 -14.42 9.16
CA GLU A 144 -2.85 -13.83 7.82
C GLU A 144 -1.67 -12.86 7.66
N ILE A 145 -1.37 -12.06 8.68
CA ILE A 145 -0.18 -11.20 8.74
C ILE A 145 1.10 -12.05 8.53
N LEU A 146 1.23 -13.16 9.28
CA LEU A 146 2.37 -14.06 9.17
C LEU A 146 2.48 -14.72 7.79
N ARG A 147 1.34 -15.10 7.20
CA ARG A 147 1.33 -15.65 5.85
C ARG A 147 1.89 -14.65 4.84
N VAL A 148 1.51 -13.37 4.95
CA VAL A 148 2.05 -12.30 4.11
C VAL A 148 3.56 -12.10 4.34
N ALA A 149 4.03 -12.12 5.59
CA ALA A 149 5.45 -11.99 5.90
C ALA A 149 6.27 -13.12 5.25
N ILE A 150 5.80 -14.37 5.34
CA ILE A 150 6.42 -15.53 4.70
C ILE A 150 6.43 -15.39 3.17
N GLN A 151 5.32 -14.96 2.56
CA GLN A 151 5.23 -14.71 1.11
C GLN A 151 6.22 -13.63 0.64
N CYS A 152 6.55 -12.67 1.50
CA CYS A 152 7.56 -11.64 1.22
C CYS A 152 9.00 -12.11 1.49
N GLY A 153 9.21 -13.34 1.97
CA GLY A 153 10.53 -13.88 2.33
C GLY A 153 11.11 -13.28 3.60
N ILE A 154 10.26 -12.75 4.50
CA ILE A 154 10.66 -12.27 5.82
C ILE A 154 10.74 -13.46 6.78
N ASP A 155 11.81 -13.53 7.56
CA ASP A 155 11.99 -14.56 8.59
C ASP A 155 10.86 -14.51 9.61
N SER A 156 9.99 -15.51 9.61
CA SER A 156 8.78 -15.54 10.43
C SER A 156 9.05 -15.57 11.93
N GLN A 157 10.14 -16.19 12.38
CA GLN A 157 10.49 -16.24 13.81
C GLN A 157 10.98 -14.87 14.30
N LYS A 158 11.87 -14.22 13.54
CA LYS A 158 12.33 -12.87 13.84
C LYS A 158 11.19 -11.86 13.77
N PHE A 159 10.31 -12.03 12.78
CA PHE A 159 9.12 -11.17 12.62
C PHE A 159 8.21 -11.29 13.85
N LEU A 160 7.85 -12.49 14.26
CA LEU A 160 7.04 -12.72 15.45
C LEU A 160 7.71 -12.19 16.72
N ALA A 161 9.01 -12.36 16.87
CA ALA A 161 9.75 -11.81 17.99
C ALA A 161 9.66 -10.28 17.99
N ALA A 162 9.92 -9.59 16.87
CA ALA A 162 9.84 -8.15 16.77
C ALA A 162 8.41 -7.60 16.94
N PHE A 163 7.41 -8.36 16.51
CA PHE A 163 6.00 -8.04 16.67
C PHE A 163 5.56 -8.08 18.15
N ASN A 164 6.04 -9.09 18.93
CA ASN A 164 5.57 -9.35 20.29
C ASN A 164 6.44 -8.72 21.38
N ASP A 165 7.69 -8.32 21.12
CA ASP A 165 8.63 -7.83 22.14
C ASP A 165 8.47 -6.34 22.47
N GLY A 166 7.50 -5.66 21.86
CA GLY A 166 7.18 -4.24 22.09
C GLY A 166 8.00 -3.26 21.24
N ARG A 167 9.04 -3.69 20.49
CA ARG A 167 9.84 -2.79 19.65
C ARG A 167 9.01 -2.22 18.49
N ALA A 168 8.28 -3.07 17.80
CA ALA A 168 7.43 -2.66 16.68
C ALA A 168 6.29 -1.73 17.16
N GLU A 169 5.66 -2.06 18.28
CA GLU A 169 4.64 -1.21 18.90
C GLU A 169 5.19 0.16 19.30
N LYS A 170 6.40 0.21 19.89
CA LYS A 170 7.06 1.47 20.23
C LYS A 170 7.30 2.34 18.98
N ASN A 171 7.73 1.73 17.88
CA ASN A 171 7.94 2.45 16.62
C ASN A 171 6.61 2.95 16.03
N PHE A 172 5.55 2.16 16.11
CA PHE A 172 4.21 2.59 15.70
C PHE A 172 3.70 3.76 16.55
N ARG A 173 3.87 3.72 17.86
CA ARG A 173 3.52 4.86 18.75
C ARG A 173 4.31 6.12 18.40
N ALA A 174 5.56 5.99 17.98
CA ALA A 174 6.34 7.14 17.48
C ALA A 174 5.76 7.71 16.19
N ASP A 175 5.25 6.86 15.29
CA ASP A 175 4.54 7.30 14.09
C ASP A 175 3.25 8.07 14.42
N LEU A 176 2.45 7.59 15.37
CA LEU A 176 1.25 8.29 15.83
C LEU A 176 1.58 9.67 16.40
N GLU A 177 2.70 9.79 17.12
CA GLU A 177 3.17 11.08 17.62
C GLU A 177 3.61 12.02 16.48
N ILE A 178 4.21 11.51 15.41
CA ILE A 178 4.52 12.28 14.20
C ILE A 178 3.21 12.77 13.55
N CYS A 179 2.21 11.90 13.40
CA CYS A 179 0.90 12.29 12.88
C CYS A 179 0.27 13.41 13.70
N ARG A 180 0.29 13.30 15.03
CA ARG A 180 -0.25 14.31 15.94
C ARG A 180 0.48 15.66 15.81
N ARG A 181 1.83 15.66 15.76
CA ARG A 181 2.63 16.88 15.65
C ARG A 181 2.47 17.61 14.33
N LEU A 182 2.23 16.85 13.25
CA LEU A 182 2.01 17.41 11.91
C LEU A 182 0.54 17.65 11.61
N GLU A 183 -0.35 17.43 12.59
CA GLU A 183 -1.79 17.64 12.45
C GLU A 183 -2.37 16.89 11.24
N ILE A 184 -2.01 15.61 11.11
CA ILE A 184 -2.54 14.76 10.04
C ILE A 184 -4.00 14.42 10.38
N HIS A 185 -4.94 14.97 9.61
CA HIS A 185 -6.38 14.81 9.82
C HIS A 185 -7.06 13.95 8.76
N SER A 186 -6.36 13.62 7.70
CA SER A 186 -6.89 12.78 6.61
C SER A 186 -5.80 11.88 6.03
N LEU A 187 -6.21 10.75 5.48
CA LEU A 187 -5.32 9.77 4.84
C LEU A 187 -5.83 9.46 3.42
N PRO A 188 -4.93 9.19 2.48
CA PRO A 188 -3.48 9.33 2.60
C PRO A 188 -3.06 10.80 2.72
N SER A 189 -1.92 11.05 3.40
CA SER A 189 -1.25 12.34 3.41
C SER A 189 0.21 12.18 3.04
N TYR A 190 0.84 13.26 2.56
CA TYR A 190 2.18 13.20 1.99
C TYR A 190 3.03 14.37 2.47
N LEU A 191 4.12 14.08 3.15
CA LEU A 191 5.14 15.07 3.46
C LEU A 191 6.28 14.94 2.43
N ILE A 192 6.46 15.99 1.63
CA ILE A 192 7.48 16.07 0.61
C ILE A 192 8.58 16.99 1.13
N GLN A 193 9.82 16.50 1.14
CA GLN A 193 10.95 17.26 1.65
C GLN A 193 12.13 17.23 0.67
N PHE A 194 12.78 18.37 0.51
CA PHE A 194 14.04 18.50 -0.21
C PHE A 194 14.93 19.55 0.49
N LYS A 195 16.04 19.11 1.05
CA LYS A 195 16.92 19.96 1.90
C LYS A 195 16.13 20.54 3.08
N SER A 196 16.12 21.88 3.20
CA SER A 196 15.37 22.60 4.24
C SER A 196 13.95 22.99 3.84
N ARG A 197 13.51 22.62 2.61
CA ARG A 197 12.18 22.94 2.09
C ARG A 197 11.26 21.74 2.21
N GLY A 198 9.97 21.97 2.45
CA GLY A 198 8.98 20.92 2.54
C GLY A 198 7.59 21.41 2.20
N ALA A 199 6.72 20.47 1.86
CA ALA A 199 5.29 20.67 1.65
C ALA A 199 4.52 19.49 2.23
N LEU A 200 3.41 19.77 2.91
CA LEU A 200 2.47 18.76 3.40
C LEU A 200 1.21 18.82 2.55
N ILE A 201 0.84 17.69 1.97
CA ILE A 201 -0.40 17.51 1.21
C ILE A 201 -1.26 16.55 2.02
N GLN A 202 -2.47 16.97 2.37
CA GLN A 202 -3.45 16.10 3.02
C GLN A 202 -4.58 15.80 2.03
N ASN A 203 -4.92 14.57 1.87
CA ASN A 203 -5.86 13.96 0.94
C ASN A 203 -5.22 13.43 -0.35
N LEU A 204 -6.04 12.67 -1.08
CA LEU A 204 -5.70 12.11 -2.39
C LEU A 204 -5.42 13.22 -3.39
N VAL A 205 -4.28 13.13 -4.08
CA VAL A 205 -3.92 14.02 -5.20
C VAL A 205 -3.40 13.20 -6.39
N GLY A 206 -3.55 13.77 -7.58
CA GLY A 206 -3.06 13.16 -8.80
C GLY A 206 -1.54 13.33 -8.99
N TYR A 207 -0.97 12.56 -9.91
CA TYR A 207 0.45 12.59 -10.27
C TYR A 207 0.98 14.00 -10.59
N GLU A 208 0.20 14.82 -11.30
CA GLU A 208 0.63 16.17 -11.71
C GLU A 208 0.91 17.09 -10.51
N THR A 209 0.14 16.94 -9.43
CA THR A 209 0.38 17.68 -8.17
C THR A 209 1.74 17.31 -7.58
N PHE A 210 2.08 16.01 -7.52
CA PHE A 210 3.40 15.57 -7.06
C PHE A 210 4.51 16.12 -7.94
N ALA A 211 4.38 16.02 -9.26
CA ALA A 211 5.38 16.50 -10.22
C ALA A 211 5.61 18.00 -10.09
N GLN A 212 4.55 18.79 -9.90
CA GLN A 212 4.64 20.21 -9.65
C GLN A 212 5.38 20.53 -8.35
N VAL A 213 4.97 19.94 -7.23
CA VAL A 213 5.59 20.17 -5.92
C VAL A 213 7.07 19.75 -5.91
N PHE A 214 7.39 18.62 -6.54
CA PHE A 214 8.79 18.18 -6.68
C PHE A 214 9.61 19.20 -7.47
N ALA A 215 9.09 19.70 -8.59
CA ALA A 215 9.77 20.73 -9.39
C ALA A 215 9.95 22.04 -8.60
N GLU A 216 8.93 22.48 -7.87
CA GLU A 216 8.98 23.69 -7.05
C GLU A 216 10.01 23.59 -5.91
N LEU A 217 10.06 22.43 -5.20
CA LEU A 217 10.97 22.24 -4.08
C LEU A 217 12.41 22.01 -4.50
N SER A 218 12.63 21.21 -5.55
CA SER A 218 13.95 20.66 -5.90
C SER A 218 14.50 21.09 -7.26
N GLY A 219 13.64 21.61 -8.16
CA GLY A 219 13.99 21.81 -9.57
C GLY A 219 14.00 20.52 -10.40
N ILE A 220 13.79 19.35 -9.79
CA ILE A 220 13.81 18.06 -10.47
C ILE A 220 12.48 17.90 -11.23
N ARG A 221 12.58 17.60 -12.52
CA ARG A 221 11.44 17.34 -13.39
C ARG A 221 11.33 15.85 -13.73
N PRO A 222 10.13 15.35 -14.01
CA PRO A 222 9.94 13.95 -14.37
C PRO A 222 10.57 13.66 -15.75
N THR A 223 11.13 12.46 -15.87
CA THR A 223 11.60 11.92 -17.15
C THR A 223 10.99 10.54 -17.32
N PRO A 224 10.00 10.37 -18.22
CA PRO A 224 9.38 9.07 -18.44
C PRO A 224 10.43 8.01 -18.82
N PRO A 225 10.32 6.79 -18.27
CA PRO A 225 11.24 5.70 -18.59
C PRO A 225 11.04 5.24 -20.04
N PRO A 226 12.08 4.65 -20.67
CA PRO A 226 11.93 4.05 -22.00
C PRO A 226 10.97 2.85 -21.91
N LYS A 227 10.09 2.72 -22.92
CA LYS A 227 9.18 1.56 -23.07
C LYS A 227 9.96 0.35 -23.62
N THR A 228 10.83 -0.25 -22.81
CA THR A 228 11.61 -1.44 -23.17
C THR A 228 11.32 -2.60 -22.23
N LEU A 229 11.45 -3.83 -22.72
CA LEU A 229 11.28 -5.02 -21.87
C LEU A 229 12.26 -5.04 -20.71
N ASP A 230 13.47 -4.53 -20.89
CA ASP A 230 14.48 -4.47 -19.82
C ASP A 230 14.08 -3.50 -18.70
N ALA A 231 13.53 -2.35 -19.05
CA ALA A 231 13.04 -1.40 -18.05
C ALA A 231 11.83 -1.96 -17.27
N VAL A 232 10.91 -2.64 -17.96
CA VAL A 232 9.77 -3.32 -17.35
C VAL A 232 10.25 -4.47 -16.45
N ARG A 233 11.20 -5.29 -16.94
CA ARG A 233 11.81 -6.39 -16.19
C ARG A 233 12.47 -5.91 -14.89
N GLU A 234 13.21 -4.81 -14.95
CA GLU A 234 13.86 -4.22 -13.77
C GLU A 234 12.82 -3.77 -12.73
N LEU A 235 11.73 -3.12 -13.14
CA LEU A 235 10.67 -2.72 -12.24
C LEU A 235 9.98 -3.93 -11.60
N LEU A 236 9.62 -4.95 -12.39
CA LEU A 236 8.97 -6.16 -11.91
C LEU A 236 9.85 -6.95 -10.92
N ARG A 237 11.16 -7.02 -11.14
CA ARG A 237 12.10 -7.64 -10.18
C ARG A 237 12.11 -6.94 -8.82
N ARG A 238 12.02 -5.61 -8.82
CA ARG A 238 11.97 -4.84 -7.56
C ARG A 238 10.66 -5.01 -6.81
N ARG A 239 9.55 -4.99 -7.54
CA ARG A 239 8.19 -4.97 -6.96
C ARG A 239 7.60 -6.35 -6.76
N VAL A 240 8.01 -7.31 -7.55
CA VAL A 240 7.63 -8.74 -7.53
C VAL A 240 6.17 -8.98 -7.87
N LEU A 241 5.23 -8.20 -7.35
CA LEU A 241 3.79 -8.27 -7.63
C LEU A 241 3.29 -6.89 -8.04
N MET A 242 2.61 -6.77 -9.17
CA MET A 242 2.04 -5.51 -9.68
C MET A 242 0.80 -5.77 -10.52
N SER A 243 -0.12 -4.79 -10.55
CA SER A 243 -1.20 -4.77 -11.52
C SER A 243 -0.69 -4.32 -12.91
N PRO A 244 -1.29 -4.81 -14.02
CA PRO A 244 -1.06 -4.22 -15.34
C PRO A 244 -1.36 -2.72 -15.41
N ILE A 245 -2.27 -2.21 -14.56
CA ILE A 245 -2.59 -0.78 -14.45
C ILE A 245 -1.40 0.01 -13.93
N GLU A 246 -0.66 -0.52 -12.97
CA GLU A 246 0.58 0.11 -12.47
C GLU A 246 1.65 0.21 -13.58
N LEU A 247 1.80 -0.83 -14.40
CA LEU A 247 2.69 -0.78 -15.57
C LEU A 247 2.21 0.22 -16.62
N ARG A 248 0.89 0.30 -16.86
CA ARG A 248 0.31 1.30 -17.75
C ARG A 248 0.71 2.71 -17.34
N GLU A 249 0.52 3.05 -16.07
CA GLU A 249 0.86 4.37 -15.53
C GLU A 249 2.38 4.62 -15.52
N ALA A 250 3.15 3.63 -15.08
CA ALA A 250 4.62 3.73 -14.98
C ALA A 250 5.30 4.00 -16.32
N PHE A 251 4.81 3.41 -17.42
CA PHE A 251 5.42 3.48 -18.73
C PHE A 251 4.59 4.26 -19.76
N GLY A 252 3.41 4.75 -19.40
CA GLY A 252 2.53 5.52 -20.28
C GLY A 252 1.98 4.70 -21.43
N PHE A 253 1.55 3.46 -21.20
CA PHE A 253 0.77 2.68 -22.16
C PHE A 253 -0.65 3.24 -22.27
N ASP A 254 -1.27 3.11 -23.44
CA ASP A 254 -2.60 3.65 -23.69
C ASP A 254 -3.68 2.88 -22.91
N ASP A 255 -3.54 1.55 -22.84
CA ASP A 255 -4.46 0.67 -22.14
C ASP A 255 -3.77 -0.59 -21.59
N VAL A 256 -4.51 -1.37 -20.79
CA VAL A 256 -4.04 -2.62 -20.18
C VAL A 256 -3.78 -3.71 -21.22
N GLU A 257 -4.49 -3.70 -22.36
CA GLU A 257 -4.30 -4.67 -23.41
C GLU A 257 -2.95 -4.43 -24.13
N GLN A 258 -2.55 -3.18 -24.30
CA GLN A 258 -1.22 -2.83 -24.80
C GLN A 258 -0.12 -3.33 -23.84
N VAL A 259 -0.32 -3.18 -22.52
CA VAL A 259 0.60 -3.73 -21.51
C VAL A 259 0.71 -5.25 -21.69
N ARG A 260 -0.42 -5.97 -21.77
CA ARG A 260 -0.42 -7.44 -21.90
C ARG A 260 0.34 -7.91 -23.14
N ARG A 261 0.10 -7.27 -24.29
CA ARG A 261 0.82 -7.60 -25.52
C ARG A 261 2.32 -7.31 -25.38
N PHE A 262 2.67 -6.22 -24.73
CA PHE A 262 4.05 -5.82 -24.54
C PHE A 262 4.84 -6.79 -23.64
N ILE A 263 4.22 -7.31 -22.56
CA ILE A 263 4.87 -8.23 -21.62
C ILE A 263 4.75 -9.71 -22.03
N ALA A 264 4.04 -10.03 -23.12
CA ALA A 264 3.88 -11.42 -23.57
C ALA A 264 5.19 -12.20 -23.67
N PRO A 265 6.30 -11.64 -24.20
CA PRO A 265 7.59 -12.35 -24.22
C PRO A 265 8.11 -12.73 -22.84
N LEU A 266 7.82 -11.97 -21.78
CA LEU A 266 8.22 -12.30 -20.41
C LEU A 266 7.36 -13.44 -19.82
N ILE A 267 6.10 -13.52 -20.23
CA ILE A 267 5.22 -14.65 -19.88
C ILE A 267 5.70 -15.92 -20.59
N ASP A 268 5.96 -15.82 -21.88
CA ASP A 268 6.39 -16.96 -22.72
C ASP A 268 7.75 -17.53 -22.28
N SER A 269 8.63 -16.67 -21.75
CA SER A 269 9.92 -17.09 -21.19
C SER A 269 9.83 -17.64 -19.76
N GLY A 270 8.67 -17.52 -19.10
CA GLY A 270 8.48 -17.93 -17.71
C GLY A 270 9.12 -16.98 -16.68
N GLU A 271 9.54 -15.78 -17.09
CA GLU A 271 10.07 -14.76 -16.16
C GLU A 271 9.00 -14.17 -15.25
N ILE A 272 7.77 -14.14 -15.74
CA ILE A 272 6.59 -13.67 -15.01
C ILE A 272 5.42 -14.61 -15.20
N LYS A 273 4.51 -14.63 -14.21
CA LYS A 273 3.22 -15.29 -14.33
C LYS A 273 2.07 -14.31 -14.06
N LEU A 274 0.88 -14.67 -14.54
CA LEU A 274 -0.34 -13.94 -14.23
C LEU A 274 -1.05 -14.58 -13.05
N VAL A 275 -1.29 -13.80 -12.01
CA VAL A 275 -2.05 -14.18 -10.81
C VAL A 275 -3.47 -13.65 -10.96
N GLY A 276 -4.45 -14.54 -11.00
CA GLY A 276 -5.87 -14.18 -11.05
C GLY A 276 -6.37 -13.80 -9.66
N VAL A 277 -7.14 -12.72 -9.59
CA VAL A 277 -7.99 -12.36 -8.46
C VAL A 277 -9.39 -12.11 -8.98
N ASP A 278 -10.38 -12.07 -8.09
CA ASP A 278 -11.72 -11.67 -8.50
C ASP A 278 -11.69 -10.22 -9.02
N GLY A 279 -12.27 -10.00 -10.19
CA GLY A 279 -12.23 -8.69 -10.87
C GLY A 279 -10.97 -8.38 -11.69
N GLY A 280 -9.90 -9.20 -11.66
CA GLY A 280 -8.72 -8.86 -12.45
C GLY A 280 -7.54 -9.82 -12.41
N ARG A 281 -6.40 -9.32 -12.88
CA ARG A 281 -5.13 -10.07 -12.89
C ARG A 281 -3.98 -9.19 -12.42
N PHE A 282 -3.02 -9.83 -11.75
CA PHE A 282 -1.74 -9.26 -11.38
C PHE A 282 -0.61 -9.98 -12.09
N ILE A 283 0.53 -9.33 -12.15
CA ILE A 283 1.78 -9.84 -12.72
C ILE A 283 2.70 -10.13 -11.56
N GLU A 284 3.15 -11.37 -11.44
CA GLU A 284 4.12 -11.77 -10.42
C GLU A 284 5.43 -12.16 -11.08
N TRP A 285 6.54 -11.64 -10.56
CA TRP A 285 7.88 -12.00 -10.98
C TRP A 285 8.22 -13.40 -10.46
N GLU A 286 8.63 -14.29 -11.34
CA GLU A 286 9.15 -15.62 -10.97
C GLU A 286 10.66 -15.51 -10.66
N VAL A 287 11.05 -16.00 -9.50
CA VAL A 287 12.45 -15.94 -9.02
C VAL A 287 13.24 -17.17 -9.47
#